data_84a39d0a0895fbdae5c3f2ae31b7af3c
#
_entry.id   84a39d0a0895fbdae5c3f2ae31b7af3c
#
_cell.length_a   1.000
_cell.length_b   1.000
_cell.length_c   1.000
_cell.angle_alpha   90.00
_cell.angle_beta   90.00
_cell.angle_gamma   90.00
#
_symmetry.space_group_name_H-M   'P 1'
#
loop_
_entity.id
_entity.type
_entity.pdbx_description
1 polymer ?
#
loop_
_entity_poly.entity_id
_entity_poly.type
_entity_poly.pdbx_seq_one_letter_code
_entity_poly.pdbx_strand_id
1 'polypeptide(L)'
;MNTDNSWIKLPRMFMNWQWYQNTNMVHLYLYLLLNANIENKLYFGISIQRGECLVSLSTLSRDTGISRDSVKRYLKKLKDTKDISYKKLSKGRIIVLLDFDKFQPVGIDEPAPNWIKLYRKICDWQWYQDAKMVHLFVHLMLKASIMKGSDLSDSWQLCTSLRILSKETGLSLQNIRTCIGKLQRTGEITFRTLPTHLQSIITICNSGSYQTSKRQIAPMSPQCRPDVAPIEECTVLKIESDEISTQQNCNVSNRITEVYNDTKRKPATMSPQ
;
A
#
# COMPACT_ATOMS: atom_id res chain seq x y z
N MET A 1 -2.34 -12.41 -20.26
CA MET A 1 -2.31 -11.28 -19.29
C MET A 1 -1.65 -10.12 -19.99
N ASN A 2 -2.29 -8.95 -20.07
CA ASN A 2 -1.69 -7.78 -20.72
C ASN A 2 -0.57 -7.24 -19.85
N THR A 3 0.66 -7.53 -20.25
CA THR A 3 1.89 -7.04 -19.60
C THR A 3 2.30 -5.65 -20.10
N ASP A 4 1.38 -4.95 -20.74
CA ASP A 4 1.63 -3.59 -21.18
C ASP A 4 1.85 -2.69 -19.96
N ASN A 5 2.64 -1.64 -20.13
CA ASN A 5 2.98 -0.58 -19.16
C ASN A 5 1.78 0.03 -18.41
N SER A 6 0.71 -0.73 -18.27
CA SER A 6 -0.50 -0.32 -17.56
C SER A 6 -0.25 -0.28 -16.05
N TRP A 7 -0.83 0.70 -15.39
CA TRP A 7 -0.67 0.96 -13.97
C TRP A 7 -2.03 1.26 -13.34
N ILE A 8 -2.07 1.17 -12.01
CA ILE A 8 -3.21 1.60 -11.22
C ILE A 8 -2.81 2.77 -10.32
N LYS A 9 -3.76 3.64 -10.03
CA LYS A 9 -3.60 4.67 -8.99
C LYS A 9 -3.76 4.02 -7.63
N LEU A 10 -2.73 4.07 -6.79
CA LEU A 10 -2.82 3.61 -5.41
C LEU A 10 -2.71 4.82 -4.48
N PRO A 11 -3.82 5.24 -3.84
CA PRO A 11 -3.80 6.40 -2.96
C PRO A 11 -3.02 6.11 -1.70
N ARG A 12 -2.29 7.13 -1.19
CA ARG A 12 -1.51 7.00 0.05
C ARG A 12 -2.39 6.69 1.26
N MET A 13 -3.66 7.12 1.23
CA MET A 13 -4.65 6.76 2.26
C MET A 13 -4.95 5.26 2.35
N PHE A 14 -4.51 4.44 1.39
CA PHE A 14 -4.59 2.98 1.47
C PHE A 14 -3.90 2.44 2.73
N MET A 15 -2.90 3.14 3.27
CA MET A 15 -2.27 2.79 4.54
C MET A 15 -3.22 2.85 5.74
N ASN A 16 -4.33 3.58 5.64
CA ASN A 16 -5.35 3.69 6.69
C ASN A 16 -6.46 2.62 6.57
N TRP A 17 -6.36 1.73 5.58
CA TRP A 17 -7.33 0.66 5.39
C TRP A 17 -7.33 -0.30 6.58
N GLN A 18 -8.50 -0.66 7.07
CA GLN A 18 -8.66 -1.47 8.30
C GLN A 18 -7.87 -2.80 8.30
N TRP A 19 -7.62 -3.36 7.11
CA TRP A 19 -6.86 -4.60 6.93
C TRP A 19 -5.38 -4.40 6.64
N TYR A 20 -4.91 -3.14 6.65
CA TYR A 20 -3.56 -2.82 6.19
C TYR A 20 -2.46 -3.57 6.93
N GLN A 21 -2.62 -3.82 8.23
CA GLN A 21 -1.63 -4.60 9.01
C GLN A 21 -1.71 -6.12 8.75
N ASN A 22 -2.67 -6.59 7.96
CA ASN A 22 -2.74 -7.99 7.55
C ASN A 22 -2.09 -8.17 6.18
N THR A 23 -0.84 -8.59 6.16
CA THR A 23 -0.01 -8.73 4.96
C THR A 23 -0.67 -9.53 3.83
N ASN A 24 -1.32 -10.64 4.15
CA ASN A 24 -1.99 -11.47 3.15
C ASN A 24 -3.26 -10.81 2.60
N MET A 25 -3.99 -10.04 3.44
CA MET A 25 -5.15 -9.26 2.99
C MET A 25 -4.71 -8.14 2.05
N VAL A 26 -3.64 -7.42 2.41
CA VAL A 26 -3.05 -6.37 1.56
C VAL A 26 -2.64 -6.96 0.21
N HIS A 27 -1.91 -8.08 0.22
CA HIS A 27 -1.46 -8.71 -1.02
C HIS A 27 -2.63 -9.19 -1.89
N LEU A 28 -3.62 -9.86 -1.29
CA LEU A 28 -4.80 -10.32 -2.02
C LEU A 28 -5.59 -9.15 -2.63
N TYR A 29 -5.77 -8.07 -1.88
CA TYR A 29 -6.51 -6.90 -2.36
C TYR A 29 -5.75 -6.16 -3.46
N LEU A 30 -4.43 -5.99 -3.33
CA LEU A 30 -3.58 -5.45 -4.39
C LEU A 30 -3.62 -6.31 -5.65
N TYR A 31 -3.61 -7.64 -5.52
CA TYR A 31 -3.77 -8.55 -6.65
C TYR A 31 -5.10 -8.29 -7.38
N LEU A 32 -6.21 -8.17 -6.64
CA LEU A 32 -7.51 -7.88 -7.21
C LEU A 32 -7.54 -6.53 -7.92
N LEU A 33 -6.98 -5.47 -7.31
CA LEU A 33 -6.85 -4.14 -7.93
C LEU A 33 -6.03 -4.18 -9.21
N LEU A 34 -4.90 -4.88 -9.21
CA LEU A 34 -4.02 -5.00 -10.37
C LEU A 34 -4.65 -5.80 -11.52
N ASN A 35 -5.55 -6.74 -11.22
CA ASN A 35 -6.21 -7.59 -12.22
C ASN A 35 -7.65 -7.16 -12.55
N ALA A 36 -8.18 -6.13 -11.89
CA ALA A 36 -9.48 -5.59 -12.23
C ALA A 36 -9.48 -4.92 -13.62
N ASN A 37 -10.58 -5.08 -14.33
CA ASN A 37 -10.78 -4.45 -15.63
C ASN A 37 -10.92 -2.93 -15.46
N ILE A 38 -10.21 -2.18 -16.29
CA ILE A 38 -10.34 -0.71 -16.35
C ILE A 38 -11.52 -0.33 -17.26
N GLU A 39 -11.85 -1.19 -18.22
CA GLU A 39 -12.93 -1.03 -19.19
C GLU A 39 -13.78 -2.28 -19.24
N ASN A 40 -14.99 -2.14 -19.78
CA ASN A 40 -15.85 -3.30 -20.01
C ASN A 40 -15.26 -4.20 -21.09
N LYS A 41 -15.14 -5.48 -20.82
CA LYS A 41 -14.57 -6.48 -21.74
C LYS A 41 -15.43 -7.73 -21.80
N LEU A 42 -15.47 -8.35 -22.99
CA LEU A 42 -16.12 -9.63 -23.18
C LEU A 42 -15.07 -10.76 -23.14
N TYR A 43 -15.22 -11.69 -22.20
CA TYR A 43 -14.38 -12.88 -22.07
C TYR A 43 -15.22 -14.15 -22.22
N PHE A 44 -14.99 -14.91 -23.32
CA PHE A 44 -15.71 -16.15 -23.60
C PHE A 44 -17.24 -16.02 -23.44
N GLY A 45 -17.82 -14.94 -23.96
CA GLY A 45 -19.26 -14.68 -23.87
C GLY A 45 -19.73 -14.11 -22.52
N ILE A 46 -18.83 -13.90 -21.54
CA ILE A 46 -19.14 -13.31 -20.25
C ILE A 46 -18.70 -11.83 -20.29
N SER A 47 -19.63 -10.92 -20.08
CA SER A 47 -19.33 -9.49 -19.93
C SER A 47 -18.75 -9.25 -18.56
N ILE A 48 -17.51 -8.73 -18.52
CA ILE A 48 -16.81 -8.32 -17.31
C ILE A 48 -16.74 -6.81 -17.32
N GLN A 49 -17.35 -6.19 -16.31
CA GLN A 49 -17.46 -4.75 -16.22
C GLN A 49 -16.17 -4.13 -15.64
N ARG A 50 -16.07 -2.81 -15.74
CA ARG A 50 -15.05 -2.02 -15.06
C ARG A 50 -15.08 -2.28 -13.55
N GLY A 51 -13.91 -2.46 -12.93
CA GLY A 51 -13.78 -2.78 -11.51
C GLY A 51 -14.04 -4.27 -11.17
N GLU A 52 -14.32 -5.09 -12.19
CA GLU A 52 -14.51 -6.53 -12.00
C GLU A 52 -13.26 -7.32 -12.39
N CYS A 53 -13.09 -8.46 -11.72
CA CYS A 53 -12.03 -9.42 -11.97
C CYS A 53 -12.60 -10.83 -12.07
N LEU A 54 -12.40 -11.50 -13.22
CA LEU A 54 -12.76 -12.92 -13.40
C LEU A 54 -11.60 -13.81 -12.97
N VAL A 55 -11.76 -14.53 -11.87
CA VAL A 55 -10.67 -15.31 -11.28
C VAL A 55 -11.17 -16.55 -10.54
N SER A 56 -10.34 -17.60 -10.47
CA SER A 56 -10.58 -18.78 -9.66
C SER A 56 -9.82 -18.74 -8.33
N LEU A 57 -10.26 -19.52 -7.33
CA LEU A 57 -9.50 -19.65 -6.07
C LEU A 57 -8.12 -20.24 -6.28
N SER A 58 -8.00 -21.15 -7.25
CA SER A 58 -6.72 -21.78 -7.59
C SER A 58 -5.75 -20.77 -8.21
N THR A 59 -6.26 -19.91 -9.10
CA THR A 59 -5.47 -18.81 -9.68
C THR A 59 -5.01 -17.84 -8.61
N LEU A 60 -5.93 -17.37 -7.74
CA LEU A 60 -5.58 -16.49 -6.62
C LEU A 60 -4.50 -17.10 -5.73
N SER A 61 -4.65 -18.38 -5.37
CA SER A 61 -3.67 -19.07 -4.52
C SER A 61 -2.31 -19.20 -5.19
N ARG A 62 -2.28 -19.60 -6.46
CA ARG A 62 -1.03 -19.77 -7.23
C ARG A 62 -0.29 -18.44 -7.40
N ASP A 63 -1.00 -17.40 -7.79
CA ASP A 63 -0.39 -16.13 -8.16
C ASP A 63 0.04 -15.30 -6.96
N THR A 64 -0.69 -15.41 -5.83
CA THR A 64 -0.36 -14.68 -4.59
C THR A 64 0.50 -15.48 -3.61
N GLY A 65 0.70 -16.78 -3.83
CA GLY A 65 1.36 -17.65 -2.84
C GLY A 65 0.56 -17.89 -1.56
N ILE A 66 -0.68 -17.38 -1.46
CA ILE A 66 -1.56 -17.56 -0.30
C ILE A 66 -2.32 -18.89 -0.44
N SER A 67 -2.37 -19.69 0.63
CA SER A 67 -3.09 -20.95 0.59
C SER A 67 -4.58 -20.76 0.21
N ARG A 68 -5.14 -21.72 -0.54
CA ARG A 68 -6.50 -21.67 -1.06
C ARG A 68 -7.57 -21.44 0.03
N ASP A 69 -7.39 -22.06 1.19
CA ASP A 69 -8.31 -21.89 2.32
C ASP A 69 -8.18 -20.49 2.95
N SER A 70 -6.97 -19.95 3.03
CA SER A 70 -6.75 -18.57 3.45
C SER A 70 -7.36 -17.58 2.48
N VAL A 71 -7.20 -17.77 1.16
CA VAL A 71 -7.86 -16.96 0.13
C VAL A 71 -9.38 -16.97 0.32
N LYS A 72 -9.98 -18.16 0.49
CA LYS A 72 -11.43 -18.29 0.71
C LYS A 72 -11.89 -17.50 1.96
N ARG A 73 -11.14 -17.63 3.05
CA ARG A 73 -11.42 -16.91 4.30
C ARG A 73 -11.27 -15.39 4.16
N TYR A 74 -10.23 -14.94 3.46
CA TYR A 74 -9.99 -13.50 3.23
C TYR A 74 -11.04 -12.89 2.29
N LEU A 75 -11.42 -13.57 1.22
CA LEU A 75 -12.52 -13.11 0.35
C LEU A 75 -13.84 -12.99 1.11
N LYS A 76 -14.13 -13.91 2.06
CA LYS A 76 -15.30 -13.77 2.92
C LYS A 76 -15.21 -12.50 3.78
N LYS A 77 -14.07 -12.26 4.45
CA LYS A 77 -13.85 -11.06 5.27
C LYS A 77 -14.00 -9.77 4.45
N LEU A 78 -13.37 -9.70 3.26
CA LEU A 78 -13.49 -8.54 2.35
C LEU A 78 -14.93 -8.29 1.90
N LYS A 79 -15.72 -9.36 1.71
CA LYS A 79 -17.15 -9.24 1.42
C LYS A 79 -17.92 -8.71 2.62
N ASP A 80 -17.65 -9.23 3.81
CA ASP A 80 -18.32 -8.84 5.06
C ASP A 80 -18.07 -7.37 5.39
N THR A 81 -16.87 -6.85 5.06
CA THR A 81 -16.50 -5.42 5.23
C THR A 81 -16.88 -4.53 4.06
N LYS A 82 -17.56 -5.07 3.05
CA LYS A 82 -17.99 -4.35 1.84
C LYS A 82 -16.84 -3.74 1.03
N ASP A 83 -15.64 -4.29 1.11
CA ASP A 83 -14.54 -3.94 0.21
C ASP A 83 -14.75 -4.55 -1.19
N ILE A 84 -15.35 -5.76 -1.22
CA ILE A 84 -15.68 -6.47 -2.46
C ILE A 84 -17.09 -7.08 -2.41
N SER A 85 -17.63 -7.36 -3.59
CA SER A 85 -18.67 -8.35 -3.76
C SER A 85 -18.22 -9.43 -4.76
N TYR A 86 -18.88 -10.59 -4.79
CA TYR A 86 -18.56 -11.58 -5.81
C TYR A 86 -19.75 -12.49 -6.16
N LYS A 87 -19.81 -12.87 -7.44
CA LYS A 87 -20.73 -13.88 -7.98
C LYS A 87 -19.93 -15.14 -8.32
N LYS A 88 -20.41 -16.28 -7.84
CA LYS A 88 -19.80 -17.57 -8.19
C LYS A 88 -20.27 -17.99 -9.58
N LEU A 89 -19.35 -18.54 -10.36
CA LEU A 89 -19.61 -19.19 -11.64
C LEU A 89 -19.21 -20.66 -11.53
N SER A 90 -19.57 -21.48 -12.53
CA SER A 90 -19.20 -22.90 -12.59
C SER A 90 -17.68 -23.13 -12.50
N LYS A 91 -16.89 -22.29 -13.18
CA LYS A 91 -15.41 -22.40 -13.25
C LYS A 91 -14.67 -21.19 -12.67
N GLY A 92 -15.26 -20.44 -11.73
CA GLY A 92 -14.58 -19.26 -11.17
C GLY A 92 -15.51 -18.34 -10.39
N ARG A 93 -15.10 -17.07 -10.32
CA ARG A 93 -15.86 -15.99 -9.69
C ARG A 93 -15.62 -14.70 -10.45
N ILE A 94 -16.66 -13.91 -10.54
CA ILE A 94 -16.52 -12.48 -10.85
C ILE A 94 -16.46 -11.77 -9.50
N ILE A 95 -15.33 -11.14 -9.20
CA ILE A 95 -15.12 -10.33 -8.00
C ILE A 95 -15.22 -8.88 -8.42
N VAL A 96 -16.04 -8.11 -7.72
CA VAL A 96 -16.29 -6.68 -7.94
C VAL A 96 -15.63 -5.90 -6.80
N LEU A 97 -14.76 -4.96 -7.13
CA LEU A 97 -14.18 -4.01 -6.19
C LEU A 97 -15.16 -2.84 -6.03
N LEU A 98 -15.78 -2.70 -4.85
CA LEU A 98 -16.87 -1.74 -4.66
C LEU A 98 -16.41 -0.27 -4.70
N ASP A 99 -15.17 0.00 -4.29
CA ASP A 99 -14.59 1.34 -4.30
C ASP A 99 -13.61 1.57 -5.47
N PHE A 100 -13.72 0.76 -6.55
CA PHE A 100 -12.75 0.80 -7.66
C PHE A 100 -12.60 2.21 -8.26
N ASP A 101 -13.69 2.94 -8.46
CA ASP A 101 -13.67 4.28 -9.05
C ASP A 101 -13.04 5.33 -8.12
N LYS A 102 -13.04 5.11 -6.81
CA LYS A 102 -12.27 5.96 -5.87
C LYS A 102 -10.76 5.79 -6.06
N PHE A 103 -10.31 4.57 -6.39
CA PHE A 103 -8.91 4.28 -6.68
C PHE A 103 -8.54 4.62 -8.13
N GLN A 104 -9.45 4.49 -9.07
CA GLN A 104 -9.21 4.62 -10.50
C GLN A 104 -10.17 5.66 -11.14
N PRO A 105 -10.14 6.94 -10.73
CA PRO A 105 -11.01 7.95 -11.34
C PRO A 105 -10.68 8.09 -12.83
N VAL A 106 -11.71 8.29 -13.65
CA VAL A 106 -11.56 8.50 -15.09
C VAL A 106 -11.03 9.92 -15.35
N GLY A 107 -10.08 10.06 -16.26
CA GLY A 107 -9.64 11.36 -16.79
C GLY A 107 -8.61 12.13 -15.97
N ILE A 108 -8.08 11.57 -14.87
CA ILE A 108 -7.03 12.22 -14.08
C ILE A 108 -5.70 11.49 -14.29
N ASP A 109 -4.85 12.02 -15.17
CA ASP A 109 -3.54 11.44 -15.48
C ASP A 109 -2.36 12.15 -14.80
N GLU A 110 -2.60 13.27 -14.14
CA GLU A 110 -1.53 14.01 -13.47
C GLU A 110 -1.10 13.35 -12.16
N PRO A 111 0.21 13.30 -11.88
CA PRO A 111 0.72 12.81 -10.61
C PRO A 111 0.29 13.77 -9.50
N ALA A 112 -0.66 13.33 -8.67
CA ALA A 112 -1.01 14.06 -7.47
C ALA A 112 -0.15 13.58 -6.28
N PRO A 113 0.18 14.43 -5.30
CA PRO A 113 1.01 14.05 -4.16
C PRO A 113 0.37 12.92 -3.30
N ASN A 114 -0.92 12.69 -3.48
CA ASN A 114 -1.72 11.80 -2.64
C ASN A 114 -1.84 10.36 -3.16
N TRP A 115 -1.21 10.00 -4.26
CA TRP A 115 -1.24 8.66 -4.82
C TRP A 115 0.07 8.30 -5.52
N ILE A 116 0.29 7.02 -5.78
CA ILE A 116 1.41 6.48 -6.53
C ILE A 116 0.92 5.68 -7.73
N LYS A 117 1.73 5.60 -8.79
CA LYS A 117 1.51 4.65 -9.88
C LYS A 117 2.02 3.28 -9.44
N LEU A 118 1.16 2.29 -9.41
CA LEU A 118 1.55 0.91 -9.19
C LEU A 118 1.39 0.15 -10.50
N TYR A 119 2.51 -0.23 -11.12
CA TYR A 119 2.52 -0.90 -12.42
C TYR A 119 2.14 -2.38 -12.27
N ARG A 120 1.35 -2.90 -13.22
CA ARG A 120 0.93 -4.30 -13.25
C ARG A 120 2.10 -5.26 -13.37
N LYS A 121 3.23 -4.81 -13.94
CA LYS A 121 4.50 -5.55 -14.00
C LYS A 121 5.01 -6.05 -12.64
N ILE A 122 4.58 -5.48 -11.53
CA ILE A 122 4.94 -5.99 -10.20
C ILE A 122 4.53 -7.46 -10.03
N CYS A 123 3.47 -7.91 -10.72
CA CYS A 123 3.02 -9.29 -10.69
C CYS A 123 4.03 -10.28 -11.29
N ASP A 124 4.93 -9.81 -12.15
CA ASP A 124 5.93 -10.63 -12.84
C ASP A 124 7.24 -10.77 -12.05
N TRP A 125 7.34 -10.07 -10.91
CA TRP A 125 8.55 -10.09 -10.11
C TRP A 125 8.73 -11.44 -9.40
N GLN A 126 9.98 -11.91 -9.33
CA GLN A 126 10.33 -13.21 -8.75
C GLN A 126 9.89 -13.40 -7.28
N TRP A 127 9.73 -12.32 -6.55
CA TRP A 127 9.30 -12.32 -5.15
C TRP A 127 7.82 -11.95 -4.96
N TYR A 128 7.05 -11.81 -6.04
CA TYR A 128 5.65 -11.39 -5.95
C TYR A 128 4.79 -12.35 -5.12
N GLN A 129 5.10 -13.65 -5.11
CA GLN A 129 4.38 -14.62 -4.29
C GLN A 129 4.69 -14.52 -2.77
N ASP A 130 5.71 -13.74 -2.37
CA ASP A 130 5.97 -13.44 -0.96
C ASP A 130 5.17 -12.20 -0.54
N ALA A 131 4.04 -12.41 0.11
CA ALA A 131 3.15 -11.33 0.55
C ALA A 131 3.85 -10.27 1.41
N LYS A 132 4.88 -10.66 2.18
CA LYS A 132 5.64 -9.73 3.03
C LYS A 132 6.50 -8.79 2.20
N MET A 133 7.10 -9.32 1.12
CA MET A 133 7.88 -8.53 0.17
C MET A 133 7.01 -7.50 -0.54
N VAL A 134 5.87 -7.95 -1.09
CA VAL A 134 4.91 -7.07 -1.77
C VAL A 134 4.40 -5.98 -0.82
N HIS A 135 3.96 -6.37 0.39
CA HIS A 135 3.44 -5.41 1.36
C HIS A 135 4.48 -4.37 1.76
N LEU A 136 5.71 -4.81 2.13
CA LEU A 136 6.76 -3.88 2.52
C LEU A 136 7.15 -2.95 1.36
N PHE A 137 7.36 -3.48 0.15
CA PHE A 137 7.76 -2.66 -0.99
C PHE A 137 6.70 -1.61 -1.34
N VAL A 138 5.42 -2.00 -1.41
CA VAL A 138 4.33 -1.05 -1.65
C VAL A 138 4.23 -0.02 -0.52
N HIS A 139 4.43 -0.43 0.73
CA HIS A 139 4.47 0.49 1.86
C HIS A 139 5.59 1.53 1.73
N LEU A 140 6.80 1.10 1.34
CA LEU A 140 7.91 2.02 1.09
C LEU A 140 7.56 3.02 -0.01
N MET A 141 6.96 2.57 -1.12
CA MET A 141 6.51 3.47 -2.19
C MET A 141 5.44 4.47 -1.71
N LEU A 142 4.48 4.03 -0.89
CA LEU A 142 3.44 4.89 -0.35
C LEU A 142 3.98 5.96 0.61
N LYS A 143 5.06 5.68 1.33
CA LYS A 143 5.67 6.59 2.32
C LYS A 143 6.76 7.46 1.72
N ALA A 144 7.42 7.02 0.65
CA ALA A 144 8.52 7.76 0.05
C ALA A 144 8.07 9.12 -0.50
N SER A 145 8.94 10.10 -0.36
CA SER A 145 8.79 11.45 -0.91
C SER A 145 9.86 11.71 -1.97
N ILE A 146 9.53 12.56 -2.92
CA ILE A 146 10.50 13.01 -3.92
C ILE A 146 11.48 13.96 -3.25
N MET A 147 12.74 13.58 -3.20
CA MET A 147 13.83 14.46 -2.84
C MET A 147 14.45 15.02 -4.11
N LYS A 148 14.38 16.33 -4.30
CA LYS A 148 15.05 17.01 -5.39
C LYS A 148 16.55 17.01 -5.09
N GLY A 149 17.30 16.21 -5.84
CA GLY A 149 18.76 16.22 -5.77
C GLY A 149 19.35 17.39 -6.54
N SER A 150 20.58 17.78 -6.20
CA SER A 150 21.38 18.76 -6.96
C SER A 150 21.67 18.31 -8.40
N ASP A 151 21.59 17.01 -8.68
CA ASP A 151 21.96 16.36 -9.95
C ASP A 151 20.76 15.89 -10.76
N LEU A 152 19.74 16.72 -10.99
CA LEU A 152 18.61 16.46 -11.92
C LEU A 152 17.88 15.12 -11.82
N SER A 153 18.25 14.24 -10.89
CA SER A 153 17.58 12.96 -10.67
C SER A 153 16.69 13.03 -9.41
N ASP A 154 15.39 13.14 -9.62
CA ASP A 154 14.40 12.98 -8.56
C ASP A 154 14.53 11.57 -7.97
N SER A 155 14.94 11.47 -6.72
CA SER A 155 15.00 10.19 -6.02
C SER A 155 13.87 10.07 -4.99
N TRP A 156 13.22 8.93 -4.98
CA TRP A 156 12.18 8.62 -4.00
C TRP A 156 12.83 8.05 -2.75
N GLN A 157 12.80 8.84 -1.68
CA GLN A 157 13.46 8.50 -0.43
C GLN A 157 12.49 8.48 0.75
N LEU A 158 12.83 7.67 1.72
CA LEU A 158 12.13 7.57 2.99
C LEU A 158 13.14 7.53 4.13
N CYS A 159 13.08 8.50 5.04
CA CYS A 159 13.80 8.44 6.31
C CYS A 159 12.89 7.79 7.35
N THR A 160 13.28 6.63 7.88
CA THR A 160 12.45 5.84 8.80
C THR A 160 13.29 4.92 9.69
N SER A 161 12.65 4.22 10.60
CA SER A 161 13.29 3.15 11.39
C SER A 161 12.58 1.81 11.16
N LEU A 162 13.29 0.70 11.41
CA LEU A 162 12.71 -0.63 11.30
C LEU A 162 11.52 -0.82 12.26
N ARG A 163 11.53 -0.13 13.41
CA ARG A 163 10.43 -0.16 14.38
C ARG A 163 9.18 0.52 13.85
N ILE A 164 9.34 1.67 13.17
CA ILE A 164 8.23 2.37 12.53
C ILE A 164 7.63 1.50 11.43
N LEU A 165 8.46 0.95 10.54
CA LEU A 165 7.99 0.04 9.49
C LEU A 165 7.23 -1.17 10.06
N SER A 166 7.74 -1.75 11.14
CA SER A 166 7.08 -2.87 11.83
C SER A 166 5.70 -2.48 12.38
N LYS A 167 5.61 -1.32 13.03
CA LYS A 167 4.35 -0.80 13.60
C LYS A 167 3.32 -0.50 12.50
N GLU A 168 3.75 0.10 11.40
CA GLU A 168 2.85 0.52 10.33
C GLU A 168 2.37 -0.65 9.46
N THR A 169 3.24 -1.63 9.18
CA THR A 169 2.90 -2.78 8.32
C THR A 169 2.37 -3.99 9.07
N GLY A 170 2.53 -4.06 10.40
CA GLY A 170 2.24 -5.26 11.18
C GLY A 170 3.24 -6.40 10.98
N LEU A 171 4.33 -6.18 10.23
CA LEU A 171 5.40 -7.17 10.04
C LEU A 171 6.34 -7.18 11.25
N SER A 172 6.82 -8.36 11.64
CA SER A 172 7.84 -8.46 12.69
C SER A 172 9.16 -7.80 12.24
N LEU A 173 9.95 -7.30 13.18
CA LEU A 173 11.27 -6.72 12.90
C LEU A 173 12.17 -7.66 12.09
N GLN A 174 12.11 -8.97 12.37
CA GLN A 174 12.87 -9.97 11.64
C GLN A 174 12.40 -10.07 10.18
N ASN A 175 11.09 -10.07 9.95
CA ASN A 175 10.54 -10.06 8.58
C ASN A 175 10.95 -8.79 7.83
N ILE A 176 10.91 -7.62 8.48
CA ILE A 176 11.36 -6.35 7.87
C ILE A 176 12.83 -6.45 7.45
N ARG A 177 13.73 -6.91 8.34
CA ARG A 177 15.16 -7.07 8.01
C ARG A 177 15.37 -8.01 6.82
N THR A 178 14.69 -9.16 6.86
CA THR A 178 14.78 -10.15 5.78
C THR A 178 14.28 -9.58 4.44
N CYS A 179 13.16 -8.88 4.44
CA CYS A 179 12.60 -8.28 3.23
C CYS A 179 13.49 -7.14 2.70
N ILE A 180 14.00 -6.26 3.56
CA ILE A 180 14.94 -5.20 3.16
C ILE A 180 16.18 -5.82 2.51
N GLY A 181 16.79 -6.82 3.14
CA GLY A 181 17.96 -7.49 2.58
C GLY A 181 17.69 -8.18 1.25
N LYS A 182 16.47 -8.72 1.02
CA LYS A 182 16.06 -9.27 -0.28
C LYS A 182 15.88 -8.15 -1.30
N LEU A 183 15.16 -7.07 -0.99
CA LEU A 183 14.92 -5.93 -1.89
C LEU A 183 16.23 -5.23 -2.29
N GLN A 184 17.21 -5.15 -1.40
CA GLN A 184 18.56 -4.65 -1.73
C GLN A 184 19.29 -5.57 -2.72
N ARG A 185 19.22 -6.87 -2.51
CA ARG A 185 19.88 -7.86 -3.41
C ARG A 185 19.26 -7.89 -4.80
N THR A 186 17.96 -7.63 -4.91
CA THR A 186 17.26 -7.55 -6.19
C THR A 186 17.36 -6.17 -6.85
N GLY A 187 18.00 -5.18 -6.17
CA GLY A 187 18.20 -3.84 -6.71
C GLY A 187 16.96 -2.93 -6.68
N GLU A 188 15.92 -3.30 -5.93
CA GLU A 188 14.69 -2.50 -5.84
C GLU A 188 14.85 -1.28 -4.93
N ILE A 189 15.70 -1.40 -3.91
CA ILE A 189 15.99 -0.35 -2.95
C ILE A 189 17.48 -0.29 -2.62
N THR A 190 17.94 0.89 -2.18
CA THR A 190 19.14 1.01 -1.36
C THR A 190 18.74 1.31 0.08
N PHE A 191 19.51 0.81 1.03
CA PHE A 191 19.28 0.99 2.45
C PHE A 191 20.57 1.46 3.14
N ARG A 192 20.51 2.59 3.81
CA ARG A 192 21.64 3.19 4.51
C ARG A 192 21.24 3.60 5.92
N THR A 193 21.93 3.09 6.91
CA THR A 193 21.75 3.51 8.31
C THR A 193 22.46 4.83 8.55
N LEU A 194 21.79 5.76 9.22
CA LEU A 194 22.38 7.04 9.63
C LEU A 194 23.37 6.83 10.81
N PRO A 195 24.32 7.73 11.01
CA PRO A 195 25.32 7.62 12.08
C PRO A 195 24.74 7.48 13.48
N THR A 196 23.55 8.02 13.70
CA THR A 196 22.79 7.90 14.96
C THR A 196 22.28 6.50 15.24
N HIS A 197 22.32 5.57 14.25
CA HIS A 197 21.75 4.22 14.29
C HIS A 197 20.24 4.14 14.63
N LEU A 198 19.56 5.27 14.83
CA LEU A 198 18.12 5.33 15.16
C LEU A 198 17.24 5.32 13.92
N GLN A 199 17.76 5.86 12.83
CA GLN A 199 17.03 6.01 11.56
C GLN A 199 17.87 5.48 10.39
N SER A 200 17.20 5.21 9.29
CA SER A 200 17.78 4.76 8.05
C SER A 200 17.13 5.48 6.87
N ILE A 201 17.92 5.72 5.85
CA ILE A 201 17.43 6.23 4.58
C ILE A 201 17.23 5.04 3.64
N ILE A 202 16.04 4.93 3.09
CA ILE A 202 15.67 3.96 2.07
C ILE A 202 15.41 4.72 0.79
N THR A 203 16.15 4.41 -0.27
CA THR A 203 15.92 5.00 -1.60
C THR A 203 15.34 3.93 -2.50
N ILE A 204 14.25 4.26 -3.20
CA ILE A 204 13.63 3.37 -4.17
C ILE A 204 14.37 3.54 -5.50
N CYS A 205 15.00 2.45 -5.97
CA CYS A 205 15.70 2.42 -7.24
C CYS A 205 14.69 2.51 -8.39
N ASN A 206 15.09 3.12 -9.52
CA ASN A 206 14.26 3.27 -10.72
C ASN A 206 12.90 3.98 -10.49
N SER A 207 12.81 4.80 -9.46
CA SER A 207 11.58 5.53 -9.12
C SER A 207 11.06 6.39 -10.28
N GLY A 208 11.93 6.93 -11.12
CA GLY A 208 11.58 7.66 -12.31
C GLY A 208 10.77 6.84 -13.33
N SER A 209 11.05 5.55 -13.48
CA SER A 209 10.27 4.66 -14.35
C SER A 209 8.88 4.32 -13.76
N TYR A 210 8.67 4.47 -12.46
CA TYR A 210 7.39 4.21 -11.80
C TYR A 210 6.47 5.44 -11.74
N GLN A 211 7.00 6.67 -11.88
CA GLN A 211 6.22 7.88 -11.57
C GLN A 211 6.21 8.95 -12.67
N THR A 212 7.09 8.90 -13.66
CA THR A 212 7.14 9.91 -14.73
C THR A 212 6.16 9.62 -15.85
N SER A 213 5.49 10.69 -16.33
CA SER A 213 4.51 10.64 -17.42
C SER A 213 5.12 10.55 -18.82
N LYS A 214 6.43 10.67 -19.02
CA LYS A 214 7.02 10.70 -20.36
C LYS A 214 8.40 10.03 -20.40
N ARG A 215 8.49 9.04 -21.31
CA ARG A 215 9.65 8.52 -22.06
C ARG A 215 10.46 7.37 -21.44
N GLN A 216 10.49 6.32 -22.27
CA GLN A 216 11.49 5.26 -22.41
C GLN A 216 11.73 4.38 -21.19
N ILE A 217 11.08 3.22 -21.27
CA ILE A 217 11.43 2.08 -20.44
C ILE A 217 12.68 1.47 -21.03
N ALA A 218 13.80 1.72 -20.36
CA ALA A 218 14.95 0.85 -20.51
C ALA A 218 14.65 -0.50 -19.83
N PRO A 219 15.08 -1.63 -20.41
CA PRO A 219 14.95 -2.92 -19.76
C PRO A 219 15.68 -2.87 -18.43
N MET A 220 15.05 -3.40 -17.37
CA MET A 220 15.63 -3.48 -16.05
C MET A 220 16.97 -4.22 -16.12
N SER A 221 18.07 -3.48 -16.03
CA SER A 221 19.40 -4.03 -15.87
C SER A 221 19.74 -4.07 -14.38
N PRO A 222 20.29 -5.17 -13.83
CA PRO A 222 20.57 -5.29 -12.41
C PRO A 222 21.90 -4.64 -12.08
N GLN A 223 22.03 -3.32 -12.17
CA GLN A 223 23.24 -2.60 -11.77
C GLN A 223 22.91 -1.25 -11.13
N CYS A 224 22.46 -1.28 -9.87
CA CYS A 224 22.71 -0.17 -8.97
C CYS A 224 24.07 -0.41 -8.33
N ARG A 225 25.15 0.10 -8.92
CA ARG A 225 26.45 0.24 -8.22
C ARG A 225 26.33 1.44 -7.29
N PRO A 226 26.81 1.37 -6.05
CA PRO A 226 26.88 2.51 -5.17
C PRO A 226 28.09 3.37 -5.58
N ASP A 227 27.88 4.38 -6.42
CA ASP A 227 28.83 5.45 -6.56
C ASP A 227 28.70 6.38 -5.36
N VAL A 228 29.75 6.37 -4.55
CA VAL A 228 29.89 7.13 -3.32
C VAL A 228 30.27 8.57 -3.70
N ALA A 229 29.28 9.47 -3.74
CA ALA A 229 29.56 10.90 -3.64
C ALA A 229 29.45 11.36 -2.19
N PRO A 230 30.36 12.24 -1.71
CA PRO A 230 30.31 12.73 -0.33
C PRO A 230 29.09 13.65 -0.14
N ILE A 231 28.39 13.42 0.94
CA ILE A 231 27.16 14.09 1.29
C ILE A 231 27.50 15.37 2.03
N GLU A 232 27.11 16.50 1.45
CA GLU A 232 26.89 17.72 2.21
C GLU A 232 25.73 17.47 3.19
N GLU A 233 25.88 17.99 4.41
CA GLU A 233 25.00 17.81 5.54
C GLU A 233 23.54 18.05 5.16
N CYS A 234 22.72 17.00 5.22
CA CYS A 234 21.28 17.18 5.34
C CYS A 234 21.02 18.05 6.57
N THR A 235 20.50 19.24 6.35
CA THR A 235 20.01 20.12 7.40
C THR A 235 19.13 19.31 8.33
N VAL A 236 19.63 19.04 9.50
CA VAL A 236 18.87 18.43 10.59
C VAL A 236 17.79 19.46 10.94
N LEU A 237 16.59 19.25 10.44
CA LEU A 237 15.44 19.87 11.05
C LEU A 237 15.41 19.33 12.48
N LYS A 238 15.92 20.13 13.40
CA LYS A 238 15.71 19.96 14.83
C LYS A 238 14.21 19.90 15.02
N ILE A 239 13.70 18.72 15.23
CA ILE A 239 12.42 18.56 15.88
C ILE A 239 12.76 18.86 17.34
N GLU A 240 12.59 20.12 17.71
CA GLU A 240 12.47 20.48 19.10
C GLU A 240 11.33 19.64 19.65
N SER A 241 11.60 19.00 20.75
CA SER A 241 10.65 18.17 21.49
C SER A 241 9.52 19.09 21.99
N ASP A 242 8.46 19.24 21.20
CA ASP A 242 7.23 19.86 21.64
C ASP A 242 6.53 18.91 22.62
N GLU A 243 6.88 19.06 23.88
CA GLU A 243 6.13 18.54 25.03
C GLU A 243 4.73 19.18 25.18
N ILE A 244 4.29 19.99 24.22
CA ILE A 244 3.04 20.78 24.29
C ILE A 244 1.83 20.07 23.67
N SER A 245 2.01 19.03 22.86
CA SER A 245 0.88 18.35 22.22
C SER A 245 0.18 17.27 23.04
N THR A 246 0.72 16.89 24.20
CA THR A 246 0.10 15.84 25.04
C THR A 246 -1.05 16.38 25.87
N GLN A 247 -1.10 17.67 26.17
CA GLN A 247 -2.20 18.26 26.98
C GLN A 247 -3.45 18.60 26.17
N GLN A 248 -3.33 18.87 24.87
CA GLN A 248 -4.52 19.16 24.04
C GLN A 248 -5.31 17.91 23.63
N ASN A 249 -4.66 16.76 23.50
CA ASN A 249 -5.38 15.51 23.21
C ASN A 249 -6.14 14.93 24.41
N CYS A 250 -5.73 15.24 25.65
CA CYS A 250 -6.47 14.84 26.83
C CYS A 250 -7.79 15.61 26.99
N ASN A 251 -7.86 16.87 26.55
CA ASN A 251 -9.07 17.68 26.66
C ASN A 251 -10.18 17.30 25.67
N VAL A 252 -9.81 16.75 24.52
CA VAL A 252 -10.80 16.27 23.52
C VAL A 252 -11.41 14.94 23.98
N SER A 253 -10.60 14.07 24.59
CA SER A 253 -11.08 12.78 25.10
C SER A 253 -12.05 12.96 26.28
N ASN A 254 -11.77 13.91 27.16
CA ASN A 254 -12.63 14.20 28.31
C ASN A 254 -13.97 14.84 27.90
N ARG A 255 -14.02 15.66 26.85
CA ARG A 255 -15.29 16.22 26.34
C ARG A 255 -16.20 15.17 25.73
N ILE A 256 -15.64 14.15 25.07
CA ILE A 256 -16.44 13.05 24.51
C ILE A 256 -17.03 12.17 25.62
N THR A 257 -16.31 11.99 26.73
CA THR A 257 -16.77 11.21 27.86
C THR A 257 -17.88 11.93 28.64
N GLU A 258 -17.82 13.25 28.74
CA GLU A 258 -18.88 14.06 29.40
C GLU A 258 -20.18 14.05 28.61
N VAL A 259 -20.13 14.18 27.28
CA VAL A 259 -21.34 14.11 26.42
C VAL A 259 -21.98 12.72 26.45
N TYR A 260 -21.20 11.65 26.60
CA TYR A 260 -21.71 10.29 26.68
C TYR A 260 -22.36 9.97 28.04
N ASN A 261 -21.91 10.61 29.12
CA ASN A 261 -22.46 10.41 30.48
C ASN A 261 -23.73 11.22 30.71
N ASP A 262 -23.91 12.35 30.05
CA ASP A 262 -25.11 13.20 30.16
C ASP A 262 -26.36 12.59 29.49
N THR A 263 -26.15 11.75 28.45
CA THR A 263 -27.26 11.07 27.79
C THR A 263 -27.82 9.87 28.56
N LYS A 264 -27.15 9.42 29.66
CA LYS A 264 -27.61 8.30 30.50
C LYS A 264 -28.34 8.72 31.78
N ARG A 265 -28.44 10.01 32.07
CA ARG A 265 -29.18 10.52 33.23
C ARG A 265 -30.50 11.17 32.82
N LYS A 266 -31.51 10.36 32.55
CA LYS A 266 -32.90 10.76 32.72
C LYS A 266 -33.62 9.69 33.55
N PRO A 267 -34.09 10.01 34.75
CA PRO A 267 -34.90 9.11 35.53
C PRO A 267 -36.35 9.15 35.02
N ALA A 268 -36.90 7.98 34.89
CA ALA A 268 -38.33 7.79 34.82
C ALA A 268 -38.90 7.98 36.23
N THR A 269 -39.86 8.89 36.38
CA THR A 269 -40.94 8.75 37.35
C THR A 269 -42.01 9.78 37.02
N MET A 270 -43.15 9.32 36.61
CA MET A 270 -44.46 9.87 37.04
C MET A 270 -45.46 8.73 37.09
N SER A 271 -45.89 8.36 38.28
CA SER A 271 -47.03 7.54 38.52
C SER A 271 -48.27 8.44 38.73
N PRO A 272 -49.48 7.91 38.60
CA PRO A 272 -50.70 8.67 38.32
C PRO A 272 -51.46 9.05 39.63
N GLN A 273 -52.23 10.08 39.49
CA GLN A 273 -53.54 10.21 40.10
C GLN A 273 -54.53 10.61 39.05
#